data_7cce0ff952fac3d30d3cac343538d4b8
#
_entry.id   7cce0ff952fac3d30d3cac343538d4b8
#
_cell.length_a   1.000
_cell.length_b   1.000
_cell.length_c   1.000
_cell.angle_alpha   90.00
_cell.angle_beta   90.00
_cell.angle_gamma   90.00
#
_symmetry.space_group_name_H-M   'P 1'
#
loop_
_entity.id
_entity.type
_entity.pdbx_description
1 polymer ?
#
loop_
_entity_poly.entity_id
_entity_poly.type
_entity_poly.pdbx_seq_one_letter_code
_entity_poly.pdbx_strand_id
1 'polypeptide(L)'
;MTTLQMGSRTWVVLNSKRVASEIVSKRGNLTHERPDMPVSSGLVSKGKRTVLRQTADWTEGRRVMHQLLSGHVLKTYGEWQEQESARLLTDYLREPEKWYQHHYRYTSAVMYRIVFGETMQRSTADLDIYQKVTVEFIESMQTNLVDFIPFLASLPRLLQPWRARWEKMGNAHYAVFRSWWDPVKEAIANDTAPPSFVRDILLDPDTKYTGSDEEAMYLATSIVSAGSDNTRMAMNTFVMAALTQSATFARARAEIDALCGDAQRLPMLADMHSLPFICGLVKEVLRWRPVVPFVPPHRLVQDLEFEGYTFPAGTDFVINNMAIGLECEAPTEFRPERWMTDGMQESALHEFWQFGAGRRVCVGYKLAQQELFIAMSRLVYCFYFIEVCLFSSARLCRLMVC
;
A
#
# COMPACT_ATOMS: atom_id res chain seq x y z
N MET A 1 -13.62 3.67 21.24
CA MET A 1 -12.57 2.64 21.40
C MET A 1 -13.22 1.32 21.82
N THR A 2 -12.60 0.20 21.47
CA THR A 2 -13.04 -1.14 21.89
C THR A 2 -11.81 -1.93 22.31
N THR A 3 -11.85 -2.57 23.48
CA THR A 3 -10.74 -3.38 23.97
C THR A 3 -10.97 -4.84 23.63
N LEU A 4 -9.96 -5.50 23.07
CA LEU A 4 -9.96 -6.91 22.74
C LEU A 4 -8.76 -7.60 23.38
N GLN A 5 -8.98 -8.79 23.94
CA GLN A 5 -7.89 -9.64 24.42
C GLN A 5 -7.48 -10.60 23.31
N MET A 6 -6.30 -10.36 22.71
CA MET A 6 -5.76 -11.15 21.61
C MET A 6 -4.62 -12.04 22.14
N GLY A 7 -4.95 -13.21 22.66
CA GLY A 7 -4.00 -14.05 23.35
C GLY A 7 -3.50 -13.38 24.64
N SER A 8 -2.20 -13.17 24.78
CA SER A 8 -1.60 -12.43 25.89
C SER A 8 -1.50 -10.91 25.67
N ARG A 9 -2.04 -10.39 24.55
CA ARG A 9 -1.97 -8.99 24.17
C ARG A 9 -3.28 -8.27 24.39
N THR A 10 -3.23 -7.06 24.89
CA THR A 10 -4.38 -6.17 24.96
C THR A 10 -4.37 -5.26 23.74
N TRP A 11 -5.36 -5.41 22.88
CA TRP A 11 -5.61 -4.54 21.75
C TRP A 11 -6.67 -3.50 22.11
N VAL A 12 -6.38 -2.23 21.83
CA VAL A 12 -7.35 -1.15 21.89
C VAL A 12 -7.59 -0.66 20.46
N VAL A 13 -8.76 -1.02 19.95
CA VAL A 13 -9.19 -0.68 18.58
C VAL A 13 -9.72 0.75 18.57
N LEU A 14 -9.10 1.60 17.76
CA LEU A 14 -9.44 3.01 17.60
C LEU A 14 -10.44 3.17 16.46
N ASN A 15 -11.70 3.35 16.79
CA ASN A 15 -12.81 3.34 15.84
C ASN A 15 -13.21 4.74 15.36
N SER A 16 -12.51 5.81 15.78
CA SER A 16 -12.80 7.17 15.34
C SER A 16 -11.56 7.95 14.95
N LYS A 17 -11.67 8.83 13.93
CA LYS A 17 -10.60 9.69 13.47
C LYS A 17 -10.04 10.56 14.58
N ARG A 18 -10.92 11.13 15.42
CA ARG A 18 -10.53 11.97 16.55
C ARG A 18 -9.62 11.22 17.53
N VAL A 19 -10.05 10.05 17.97
CA VAL A 19 -9.30 9.24 18.94
C VAL A 19 -7.99 8.72 18.35
N ALA A 20 -7.99 8.27 17.10
CA ALA A 20 -6.77 7.84 16.40
C ALA A 20 -5.76 9.00 16.28
N SER A 21 -6.23 10.22 15.97
CA SER A 21 -5.39 11.41 15.92
C SER A 21 -4.82 11.77 17.30
N GLU A 22 -5.63 11.75 18.35
CA GLU A 22 -5.18 12.09 19.71
C GLU A 22 -4.15 11.10 20.25
N ILE A 23 -4.36 9.80 20.05
CA ILE A 23 -3.48 8.75 20.59
C ILE A 23 -2.26 8.52 19.71
N VAL A 24 -2.44 8.37 18.38
CA VAL A 24 -1.36 7.91 17.51
C VAL A 24 -0.61 9.07 16.84
N SER A 25 -1.30 10.18 16.46
CA SER A 25 -0.62 11.31 15.83
C SER A 25 -0.02 12.25 16.87
N LYS A 26 -0.83 12.78 17.78
CA LYS A 26 -0.37 13.78 18.76
C LYS A 26 0.54 13.19 19.84
N ARG A 27 0.39 11.89 20.16
CA ARG A 27 1.22 11.16 21.12
C ARG A 27 2.10 10.11 20.44
N GLY A 28 2.50 10.39 19.21
CA GLY A 28 3.33 9.50 18.39
C GLY A 28 4.69 9.15 18.99
N ASN A 29 5.20 9.92 19.95
CA ASN A 29 6.39 9.57 20.74
C ASN A 29 6.14 8.43 21.75
N LEU A 30 4.90 8.17 22.12
CA LEU A 30 4.50 7.10 23.02
C LEU A 30 4.00 5.86 22.30
N THR A 31 3.51 6.00 21.06
CA THR A 31 2.79 4.96 20.31
C THR A 31 3.47 4.58 18.99
N HIS A 32 4.78 4.82 18.87
CA HIS A 32 5.51 4.57 17.63
C HIS A 32 6.11 3.16 17.54
N GLU A 33 6.13 2.40 18.61
CA GLU A 33 6.75 1.09 18.63
C GLU A 33 5.88 0.02 17.96
N ARG A 34 6.47 -1.11 17.61
CA ARG A 34 5.75 -2.28 17.10
C ARG A 34 5.77 -3.39 18.14
N PRO A 35 4.69 -4.17 18.24
CA PRO A 35 4.72 -5.36 19.08
C PRO A 35 5.77 -6.36 18.60
N ASP A 36 6.34 -7.13 19.52
CA ASP A 36 7.17 -8.25 19.15
C ASP A 36 6.33 -9.33 18.47
N MET A 37 6.70 -9.71 17.24
CA MET A 37 6.00 -10.69 16.41
C MET A 37 6.98 -11.79 15.99
N PRO A 38 7.21 -12.79 16.84
CA PRO A 38 8.25 -13.80 16.63
C PRO A 38 8.15 -14.56 15.31
N VAL A 39 6.95 -14.78 14.80
CA VAL A 39 6.72 -15.48 13.55
C VAL A 39 6.78 -14.53 12.36
N SER A 40 5.85 -13.59 12.26
CA SER A 40 5.73 -12.77 11.05
C SER A 40 6.90 -11.79 10.90
N SER A 41 7.36 -11.17 11.99
CA SER A 41 8.59 -10.36 11.97
C SER A 41 9.84 -11.21 12.02
N GLY A 42 9.94 -12.13 13.00
CA GLY A 42 11.16 -12.91 13.26
C GLY A 42 11.45 -13.95 12.18
N LEU A 43 10.61 -14.98 12.04
CA LEU A 43 10.89 -16.13 11.19
C LEU A 43 10.63 -15.85 9.71
N VAL A 44 9.48 -15.26 9.38
CA VAL A 44 9.06 -15.01 7.99
C VAL A 44 9.81 -13.83 7.38
N SER A 45 10.00 -12.76 8.15
CA SER A 45 10.64 -11.52 7.67
C SER A 45 12.09 -11.34 8.11
N LYS A 46 12.67 -12.30 8.84
CA LYS A 46 14.04 -12.25 9.40
C LYS A 46 14.32 -10.94 10.18
N GLY A 47 13.28 -10.36 10.81
CA GLY A 47 13.35 -9.09 11.52
C GLY A 47 13.54 -7.84 10.66
N LYS A 48 13.47 -7.96 9.32
CA LYS A 48 13.91 -6.90 8.41
C LYS A 48 12.79 -6.21 7.62
N ARG A 49 11.56 -6.76 7.61
CA ARG A 49 10.46 -6.13 6.87
C ARG A 49 9.99 -4.85 7.58
N THR A 50 10.14 -3.71 6.91
CA THR A 50 10.02 -2.35 7.46
C THR A 50 8.74 -2.10 8.27
N VAL A 51 7.60 -2.65 7.84
CA VAL A 51 6.30 -2.41 8.48
C VAL A 51 6.23 -2.97 9.91
N LEU A 52 7.01 -4.02 10.23
CA LEU A 52 7.03 -4.70 11.54
C LEU A 52 8.29 -4.41 12.37
N ARG A 53 9.25 -3.66 11.85
CA ARG A 53 10.52 -3.39 12.57
C ARG A 53 10.29 -2.54 13.81
N GLN A 54 11.06 -2.85 14.86
CA GLN A 54 11.17 -2.01 16.05
C GLN A 54 11.77 -0.65 15.69
N THR A 55 11.47 0.38 16.47
CA THR A 55 11.83 1.77 16.13
C THR A 55 13.35 1.97 16.00
N ALA A 56 14.13 1.35 16.84
CA ALA A 56 15.60 1.45 16.78
C ALA A 56 16.15 1.06 15.40
N ASP A 57 15.64 -0.04 14.84
CA ASP A 57 16.11 -0.57 13.55
C ASP A 57 15.38 0.03 12.34
N TRP A 58 14.24 0.70 12.56
CA TRP A 58 13.38 1.24 11.52
C TRP A 58 13.77 2.65 11.07
N THR A 59 14.35 3.45 11.97
CA THR A 59 14.56 4.91 11.77
C THR A 59 15.41 5.21 10.55
N GLU A 60 16.49 4.47 10.33
CA GLU A 60 17.38 4.67 9.19
C GLU A 60 16.69 4.35 7.85
N GLY A 61 16.03 3.20 7.77
CA GLY A 61 15.23 2.85 6.58
C GLY A 61 14.14 3.88 6.28
N ARG A 62 13.51 4.43 7.33
CA ARG A 62 12.51 5.50 7.20
C ARG A 62 13.11 6.78 6.62
N ARG A 63 14.29 7.18 7.08
CA ARG A 63 15.03 8.35 6.55
C ARG A 63 15.28 8.21 5.07
N VAL A 64 15.77 7.06 4.64
CA VAL A 64 16.07 6.78 3.23
C VAL A 64 14.80 6.73 2.39
N MET A 65 13.74 6.10 2.86
CA MET A 65 12.44 6.10 2.16
C MET A 65 11.87 7.51 1.96
N HIS A 66 12.08 8.43 2.90
CA HIS A 66 11.64 9.82 2.71
C HIS A 66 12.38 10.53 1.58
N GLN A 67 13.66 10.23 1.35
CA GLN A 67 14.40 10.76 0.21
C GLN A 67 13.81 10.26 -1.13
N LEU A 68 13.46 8.98 -1.20
CA LEU A 68 12.85 8.36 -2.38
C LEU A 68 11.48 8.93 -2.72
N LEU A 69 10.63 9.15 -1.71
CA LEU A 69 9.19 9.34 -1.91
C LEU A 69 8.77 10.80 -1.70
N SER A 70 9.72 11.76 -1.83
CA SER A 70 9.48 13.18 -1.62
C SER A 70 10.22 14.08 -2.63
N GLY A 71 9.83 15.35 -2.69
CA GLY A 71 10.52 16.37 -3.48
C GLY A 71 10.40 16.19 -5.00
N HIS A 72 11.45 16.63 -5.73
CA HIS A 72 11.47 16.64 -7.20
C HIS A 72 11.51 15.24 -7.84
N VAL A 73 11.94 14.23 -7.11
CA VAL A 73 12.03 12.84 -7.60
C VAL A 73 10.65 12.31 -7.99
N LEU A 74 9.60 12.74 -7.29
CA LEU A 74 8.22 12.39 -7.64
C LEU A 74 7.82 12.85 -9.05
N LYS A 75 8.44 13.89 -9.58
CA LYS A 75 8.18 14.35 -10.97
C LYS A 75 8.68 13.31 -11.98
N THR A 76 9.89 12.79 -11.79
CA THR A 76 10.45 11.72 -12.65
C THR A 76 9.59 10.46 -12.58
N TYR A 77 9.14 10.09 -11.38
CA TYR A 77 8.26 8.93 -11.21
C TYR A 77 6.90 9.14 -11.89
N GLY A 78 6.41 10.39 -11.92
CA GLY A 78 5.19 10.75 -12.64
C GLY A 78 5.24 10.38 -14.12
N GLU A 79 6.34 10.66 -14.80
CA GLU A 79 6.53 10.29 -16.20
C GLU A 79 6.46 8.76 -16.39
N TRP A 80 7.01 7.99 -15.47
CA TRP A 80 6.94 6.52 -15.53
C TRP A 80 5.54 6.00 -15.26
N GLN A 81 4.81 6.60 -14.32
CA GLN A 81 3.41 6.29 -14.05
C GLN A 81 2.53 6.57 -15.27
N GLU A 82 2.77 7.69 -15.96
CA GLU A 82 2.05 8.03 -17.20
C GLU A 82 2.32 7.03 -18.32
N GLN A 83 3.59 6.60 -18.51
CA GLN A 83 3.94 5.60 -19.51
C GLN A 83 3.29 4.24 -19.20
N GLU A 84 3.39 3.76 -17.95
CA GLU A 84 2.80 2.48 -17.59
C GLU A 84 1.28 2.50 -17.58
N SER A 85 0.65 3.64 -17.26
CA SER A 85 -0.81 3.76 -17.38
C SER A 85 -1.29 3.78 -18.83
N ALA A 86 -0.50 4.28 -19.78
CA ALA A 86 -0.82 4.14 -21.22
C ALA A 86 -0.74 2.67 -21.68
N ARG A 87 0.22 1.90 -21.16
CA ARG A 87 0.26 0.45 -21.39
C ARG A 87 -0.95 -0.25 -20.77
N LEU A 88 -1.37 0.17 -19.57
CA LEU A 88 -2.60 -0.34 -18.93
C LEU A 88 -3.81 -0.19 -19.85
N LEU A 89 -3.99 0.97 -20.51
CA LEU A 89 -5.07 1.16 -21.48
C LEU A 89 -4.97 0.18 -22.65
N THR A 90 -3.75 -0.06 -23.13
CA THR A 90 -3.52 -1.03 -24.22
C THR A 90 -3.87 -2.46 -23.78
N ASP A 91 -3.51 -2.83 -22.56
CA ASP A 91 -3.85 -4.15 -21.99
C ASP A 91 -5.36 -4.33 -21.86
N TYR A 92 -6.08 -3.29 -21.40
CA TYR A 92 -7.53 -3.30 -21.33
C TYR A 92 -8.22 -3.42 -22.72
N LEU A 93 -7.65 -2.78 -23.75
CA LEU A 93 -8.14 -2.90 -25.12
C LEU A 93 -7.97 -4.30 -25.70
N ARG A 94 -6.85 -4.95 -25.40
CA ARG A 94 -6.49 -6.25 -25.96
C ARG A 94 -7.19 -7.42 -25.27
N GLU A 95 -7.21 -7.40 -23.93
CA GLU A 95 -7.67 -8.50 -23.09
C GLU A 95 -8.47 -7.97 -21.88
N PRO A 96 -9.65 -7.34 -22.12
CA PRO A 96 -10.43 -6.70 -21.05
C PRO A 96 -10.86 -7.65 -19.93
N GLU A 97 -11.00 -8.94 -20.21
CA GLU A 97 -11.31 -9.97 -19.21
C GLU A 97 -10.18 -10.21 -18.20
N LYS A 98 -8.96 -9.80 -18.52
CA LYS A 98 -7.78 -9.92 -17.65
C LYS A 98 -7.52 -8.66 -16.83
N TRP A 99 -8.51 -7.78 -16.68
CA TRP A 99 -8.38 -6.51 -15.98
C TRP A 99 -7.70 -6.63 -14.61
N TYR A 100 -7.96 -7.69 -13.88
CA TYR A 100 -7.37 -7.95 -12.56
C TYR A 100 -5.85 -8.16 -12.64
N GLN A 101 -5.37 -8.93 -13.62
CA GLN A 101 -3.95 -9.13 -13.89
C GLN A 101 -3.28 -7.84 -14.40
N HIS A 102 -4.01 -7.06 -15.21
CA HIS A 102 -3.50 -5.78 -15.72
C HIS A 102 -3.23 -4.78 -14.62
N HIS A 103 -4.06 -4.72 -13.57
CA HIS A 103 -3.81 -3.90 -12.40
C HIS A 103 -2.51 -4.30 -11.71
N TYR A 104 -2.30 -5.59 -11.50
CA TYR A 104 -1.09 -6.08 -10.84
C TYR A 104 0.17 -5.84 -11.68
N ARG A 105 0.07 -6.05 -13.01
CA ARG A 105 1.16 -5.72 -13.93
C ARG A 105 1.51 -4.23 -13.86
N TYR A 106 0.50 -3.36 -13.96
CA TYR A 106 0.68 -1.91 -13.93
C TYR A 106 1.39 -1.45 -12.66
N THR A 107 0.83 -1.75 -11.52
CA THR A 107 1.35 -1.29 -10.23
C THR A 107 2.73 -1.88 -9.93
N SER A 108 2.97 -3.14 -10.30
CA SER A 108 4.27 -3.78 -10.13
C SER A 108 5.33 -3.18 -11.06
N ALA A 109 4.98 -2.88 -12.32
CA ALA A 109 5.90 -2.27 -13.28
C ALA A 109 6.35 -0.87 -12.82
N VAL A 110 5.42 -0.05 -12.31
CA VAL A 110 5.73 1.28 -11.75
C VAL A 110 6.70 1.14 -10.58
N MET A 111 6.36 0.31 -9.60
CA MET A 111 7.17 0.15 -8.39
C MET A 111 8.52 -0.47 -8.67
N TYR A 112 8.58 -1.46 -9.57
CA TYR A 112 9.83 -2.10 -9.95
C TYR A 112 10.78 -1.10 -10.62
N ARG A 113 10.26 -0.28 -11.54
CA ARG A 113 11.04 0.76 -12.22
C ARG A 113 11.58 1.80 -11.25
N ILE A 114 10.77 2.25 -10.30
CA ILE A 114 11.19 3.21 -9.28
C ILE A 114 12.31 2.63 -8.40
N VAL A 115 12.14 1.38 -7.95
CA VAL A 115 13.05 0.78 -6.97
C VAL A 115 14.32 0.26 -7.61
N PHE A 116 14.21 -0.42 -8.76
CA PHE A 116 15.32 -1.12 -9.40
C PHE A 116 15.76 -0.52 -10.76
N GLY A 117 14.98 0.41 -11.30
CA GLY A 117 15.33 1.14 -12.52
C GLY A 117 15.02 0.40 -13.83
N GLU A 118 14.67 -0.86 -13.79
CA GLU A 118 14.36 -1.63 -14.99
C GLU A 118 12.92 -1.48 -15.42
N THR A 119 12.68 -1.41 -16.74
CA THR A 119 11.36 -1.64 -17.30
C THR A 119 11.03 -3.12 -17.10
N MET A 120 9.90 -3.43 -16.50
CA MET A 120 9.55 -4.80 -16.17
C MET A 120 9.38 -5.65 -17.42
N GLN A 121 10.39 -6.44 -17.73
CA GLN A 121 10.36 -7.46 -18.78
C GLN A 121 10.12 -8.87 -18.22
N ARG A 122 9.82 -8.95 -16.92
CA ARG A 122 9.63 -10.24 -16.26
C ARG A 122 8.34 -10.91 -16.69
N SER A 123 8.36 -12.22 -16.71
CA SER A 123 7.21 -13.05 -17.07
C SER A 123 6.07 -12.90 -16.05
N THR A 124 4.85 -13.22 -16.46
CA THR A 124 3.70 -13.30 -15.54
C THR A 124 4.00 -14.23 -14.35
N ALA A 125 4.75 -15.31 -14.58
CA ALA A 125 5.12 -16.25 -13.52
C ALA A 125 6.01 -15.61 -12.44
N ASP A 126 6.93 -14.70 -12.79
CA ASP A 126 7.75 -13.98 -11.82
C ASP A 126 6.89 -13.06 -10.95
N LEU A 127 5.88 -12.41 -11.55
CA LEU A 127 4.91 -11.59 -10.83
C LEU A 127 4.08 -12.42 -9.87
N ASP A 128 3.60 -13.56 -10.29
CA ASP A 128 2.79 -14.47 -9.47
C ASP A 128 3.59 -14.97 -8.25
N ILE A 129 4.88 -15.29 -8.45
CA ILE A 129 5.78 -15.67 -7.35
C ILE A 129 5.93 -14.51 -6.35
N TYR A 130 6.11 -13.29 -6.83
CA TYR A 130 6.26 -12.12 -5.97
C TYR A 130 4.96 -11.79 -5.22
N GLN A 131 3.82 -11.87 -5.90
CA GLN A 131 2.51 -11.72 -5.28
C GLN A 131 2.27 -12.76 -4.17
N LYS A 132 2.63 -14.02 -4.44
CA LYS A 132 2.53 -15.10 -3.46
C LYS A 132 3.31 -14.77 -2.18
N VAL A 133 4.55 -14.28 -2.29
CA VAL A 133 5.36 -13.85 -1.12
C VAL A 133 4.64 -12.76 -0.32
N THR A 134 3.98 -11.82 -0.98
CA THR A 134 3.23 -10.76 -0.31
C THR A 134 2.00 -11.30 0.42
N VAL A 135 1.23 -12.16 -0.23
CA VAL A 135 0.04 -12.82 0.36
C VAL A 135 0.43 -13.69 1.56
N GLU A 136 1.46 -14.53 1.42
CA GLU A 136 1.97 -15.39 2.50
C GLU A 136 2.47 -14.58 3.71
N PHE A 137 3.07 -13.41 3.46
CA PHE A 137 3.47 -12.50 4.56
C PHE A 137 2.23 -11.96 5.30
N ILE A 138 1.20 -11.50 4.59
CA ILE A 138 -0.05 -11.03 5.20
C ILE A 138 -0.72 -12.16 5.98
N GLU A 139 -0.79 -13.36 5.39
CA GLU A 139 -1.30 -14.55 6.06
C GLU A 139 -0.55 -14.84 7.36
N SER A 140 0.78 -14.72 7.36
CA SER A 140 1.58 -14.97 8.56
C SER A 140 1.21 -14.04 9.72
N MET A 141 0.81 -12.80 9.46
CA MET A 141 0.37 -11.87 10.50
C MET A 141 -1.02 -12.20 11.08
N GLN A 142 -1.84 -12.93 10.34
CA GLN A 142 -3.25 -13.16 10.68
C GLN A 142 -3.52 -14.54 11.25
N THR A 143 -2.71 -15.54 10.89
CA THR A 143 -3.05 -16.96 11.13
C THR A 143 -2.19 -17.67 12.16
N ASN A 144 -1.14 -17.02 12.70
CA ASN A 144 -0.29 -17.66 13.69
C ASN A 144 -0.66 -17.21 15.11
N LEU A 145 -0.75 -18.16 16.04
CA LEU A 145 -1.02 -17.88 17.45
C LEU A 145 0.20 -17.33 18.21
N VAL A 146 1.41 -17.58 17.70
CA VAL A 146 2.65 -17.25 18.42
C VAL A 146 2.86 -15.74 18.50
N ASP A 147 2.47 -15.00 17.47
CA ASP A 147 2.55 -13.53 17.50
C ASP A 147 1.54 -12.92 18.50
N PHE A 148 0.48 -13.64 18.86
CA PHE A 148 -0.48 -13.25 19.90
C PHE A 148 -0.12 -13.78 21.29
N ILE A 149 0.72 -14.81 21.35
CA ILE A 149 1.22 -15.43 22.58
C ILE A 149 2.75 -15.59 22.46
N PRO A 150 3.53 -14.48 22.49
CA PRO A 150 4.97 -14.50 22.20
C PRO A 150 5.79 -15.42 23.10
N PHE A 151 5.31 -15.72 24.30
CA PHE A 151 5.92 -16.69 25.20
C PHE A 151 6.14 -18.06 24.54
N LEU A 152 5.27 -18.47 23.60
CA LEU A 152 5.44 -19.72 22.87
C LEU A 152 6.77 -19.79 22.09
N ALA A 153 7.30 -18.64 21.67
CA ALA A 153 8.58 -18.58 20.97
C ALA A 153 9.80 -18.78 21.89
N SER A 154 9.64 -18.65 23.21
CA SER A 154 10.70 -18.89 24.18
C SER A 154 10.81 -20.36 24.63
N LEU A 155 9.87 -21.22 24.23
CA LEU A 155 9.93 -22.65 24.51
C LEU A 155 11.15 -23.30 23.85
N PRO A 156 11.67 -24.42 24.41
CA PRO A 156 12.69 -25.22 23.73
C PRO A 156 12.26 -25.61 22.32
N ARG A 157 13.19 -25.67 21.36
CA ARG A 157 12.89 -25.94 19.94
C ARG A 157 12.04 -27.20 19.71
N LEU A 158 12.23 -28.24 20.51
CA LEU A 158 11.46 -29.47 20.43
C LEU A 158 9.97 -29.28 20.72
N LEU A 159 9.60 -28.22 21.44
CA LEU A 159 8.22 -27.84 21.76
C LEU A 159 7.65 -26.77 20.80
N GLN A 160 8.33 -26.52 19.68
CA GLN A 160 7.90 -25.55 18.66
C GLN A 160 7.56 -26.24 17.33
N PRO A 161 6.53 -27.11 17.25
CA PRO A 161 6.20 -27.85 16.02
C PRO A 161 5.81 -26.92 14.84
N TRP A 162 5.34 -25.72 15.12
CA TRP A 162 4.97 -24.69 14.15
C TRP A 162 6.19 -24.02 13.48
N ARG A 163 7.37 -24.07 14.10
CA ARG A 163 8.55 -23.31 13.69
C ARG A 163 9.05 -23.66 12.30
N ALA A 164 9.15 -24.95 11.98
CA ALA A 164 9.69 -25.41 10.69
C ALA A 164 8.89 -24.88 9.49
N ARG A 165 7.55 -24.78 9.61
CA ARG A 165 6.67 -24.20 8.57
C ARG A 165 7.08 -22.75 8.27
N TRP A 166 7.21 -21.92 9.30
CA TRP A 166 7.45 -20.49 9.15
C TRP A 166 8.90 -20.17 8.76
N GLU A 167 9.87 -20.97 9.25
CA GLU A 167 11.26 -20.88 8.79
C GLU A 167 11.37 -21.24 7.30
N LYS A 168 10.68 -22.27 6.84
CA LYS A 168 10.63 -22.63 5.42
C LYS A 168 10.04 -21.50 4.57
N MET A 169 8.93 -20.90 5.01
CA MET A 169 8.32 -19.75 4.34
C MET A 169 9.30 -18.58 4.27
N GLY A 170 9.91 -18.18 5.39
CA GLY A 170 10.87 -17.07 5.41
C GLY A 170 12.10 -17.30 4.52
N ASN A 171 12.58 -18.54 4.43
CA ASN A 171 13.68 -18.89 3.54
C ASN A 171 13.26 -18.84 2.05
N ALA A 172 12.03 -19.25 1.74
CA ALA A 172 11.49 -19.12 0.40
C ALA A 172 11.33 -17.63 -0.01
N HIS A 173 10.79 -16.79 0.88
CA HIS A 173 10.72 -15.33 0.66
C HIS A 173 12.11 -14.71 0.44
N TYR A 174 13.07 -15.08 1.26
CA TYR A 174 14.45 -14.62 1.13
C TYR A 174 15.06 -14.98 -0.23
N ALA A 175 14.84 -16.21 -0.70
CA ALA A 175 15.33 -16.65 -2.02
C ALA A 175 14.70 -15.83 -3.16
N VAL A 176 13.41 -15.53 -3.07
CA VAL A 176 12.73 -14.66 -4.05
C VAL A 176 13.32 -13.25 -4.01
N PHE A 177 13.51 -12.65 -2.84
CA PHE A 177 14.10 -11.33 -2.72
C PHE A 177 15.53 -11.28 -3.25
N ARG A 178 16.34 -12.30 -2.99
CA ARG A 178 17.70 -12.43 -3.55
C ARG A 178 17.69 -12.46 -5.07
N SER A 179 16.77 -13.22 -5.69
CA SER A 179 16.67 -13.31 -7.15
C SER A 179 16.35 -11.97 -7.83
N TRP A 180 15.82 -11.02 -7.10
CA TRP A 180 15.54 -9.65 -7.56
C TRP A 180 16.66 -8.68 -7.21
N TRP A 181 17.31 -8.89 -6.08
CA TRP A 181 18.35 -8.03 -5.54
C TRP A 181 19.70 -8.23 -6.20
N ASP A 182 20.13 -9.49 -6.34
CA ASP A 182 21.49 -9.82 -6.80
C ASP A 182 21.81 -9.28 -8.21
N PRO A 183 20.90 -9.38 -9.22
CA PRO A 183 21.17 -8.81 -10.55
C PRO A 183 21.37 -7.29 -10.52
N VAL A 184 20.61 -6.58 -9.66
CA VAL A 184 20.75 -5.12 -9.55
C VAL A 184 22.09 -4.74 -8.91
N LYS A 185 22.53 -5.48 -7.89
CA LYS A 185 23.85 -5.27 -7.28
C LYS A 185 24.97 -5.51 -8.28
N GLU A 186 24.87 -6.57 -9.08
CA GLU A 186 25.83 -6.87 -10.13
C GLU A 186 25.88 -5.76 -11.18
N ALA A 187 24.73 -5.26 -11.60
CA ALA A 187 24.64 -4.13 -12.53
C ALA A 187 25.27 -2.85 -11.97
N ILE A 188 25.08 -2.56 -10.66
CA ILE A 188 25.71 -1.43 -9.99
C ILE A 188 27.23 -1.61 -9.94
N ALA A 189 27.72 -2.79 -9.55
CA ALA A 189 29.14 -3.09 -9.48
C ALA A 189 29.86 -2.97 -10.85
N ASN A 190 29.12 -3.20 -11.94
CA ASN A 190 29.60 -3.10 -13.31
C ASN A 190 29.35 -1.72 -13.96
N ASP A 191 28.83 -0.76 -13.20
CA ASP A 191 28.45 0.59 -13.68
C ASP A 191 27.46 0.57 -14.86
N THR A 192 26.59 -0.42 -14.90
CA THR A 192 25.55 -0.59 -15.94
C THR A 192 24.14 -0.39 -15.42
N ALA A 193 23.96 -0.17 -14.11
CA ALA A 193 22.65 -0.02 -13.49
C ALA A 193 21.98 1.30 -13.90
N PRO A 194 20.71 1.27 -14.33
CA PRO A 194 19.96 2.49 -14.62
C PRO A 194 19.66 3.28 -13.32
N PRO A 195 19.29 4.57 -13.44
CA PRO A 195 18.83 5.37 -12.31
C PRO A 195 17.71 4.67 -11.54
N SER A 196 17.87 4.55 -10.23
CA SER A 196 16.91 3.85 -9.38
C SER A 196 17.12 4.17 -7.91
N PHE A 197 16.10 3.89 -7.10
CA PHE A 197 16.23 4.02 -5.65
C PHE A 197 17.40 3.20 -5.08
N VAL A 198 17.57 1.97 -5.55
CA VAL A 198 18.64 1.10 -5.05
C VAL A 198 20.00 1.68 -5.42
N ARG A 199 20.21 2.09 -6.68
CA ARG A 199 21.47 2.66 -7.13
C ARG A 199 21.75 4.04 -6.52
N ASP A 200 20.78 4.96 -6.62
CA ASP A 200 21.04 6.40 -6.41
C ASP A 200 20.84 6.82 -4.95
N ILE A 201 20.17 5.99 -4.15
CA ILE A 201 19.89 6.31 -2.76
C ILE A 201 20.37 5.22 -1.81
N LEU A 202 19.98 3.98 -2.03
CA LEU A 202 20.20 2.93 -1.03
C LEU A 202 21.64 2.43 -1.00
N LEU A 203 22.28 2.29 -2.16
CA LEU A 203 23.68 1.85 -2.29
C LEU A 203 24.65 2.99 -2.65
N ASP A 204 24.16 4.23 -2.79
CA ASP A 204 25.00 5.40 -2.99
C ASP A 204 25.78 5.72 -1.69
N PRO A 205 27.13 5.79 -1.75
CA PRO A 205 27.95 6.12 -0.59
C PRO A 205 27.63 7.50 0.03
N ASP A 206 27.18 8.45 -0.77
CA ASP A 206 26.89 9.81 -0.32
C ASP A 206 25.62 9.90 0.53
N THR A 207 24.71 8.94 0.41
CA THR A 207 23.49 8.89 1.24
C THR A 207 23.76 8.47 2.68
N LYS A 208 24.95 7.92 2.96
CA LYS A 208 25.36 7.44 4.27
C LYS A 208 24.37 6.43 4.88
N TYR A 209 23.79 5.56 4.04
CA TYR A 209 23.00 4.46 4.55
C TYR A 209 23.85 3.50 5.37
N THR A 210 23.46 3.25 6.63
CA THR A 210 24.24 2.45 7.58
C THR A 210 23.71 1.03 7.77
N GLY A 211 22.61 0.68 7.12
CA GLY A 211 22.05 -0.67 7.18
C GLY A 211 22.88 -1.69 6.40
N SER A 212 22.72 -2.96 6.78
CA SER A 212 23.36 -4.07 6.06
C SER A 212 22.77 -4.26 4.65
N ASP A 213 23.50 -5.00 3.79
CA ASP A 213 23.03 -5.37 2.45
C ASP A 213 21.67 -6.12 2.47
N GLU A 214 21.47 -7.01 3.45
CA GLU A 214 20.19 -7.68 3.62
C GLU A 214 19.07 -6.74 4.05
N GLU A 215 19.34 -5.75 4.89
CA GLU A 215 18.37 -4.74 5.27
C GLU A 215 17.99 -3.86 4.09
N ALA A 216 18.97 -3.50 3.25
CA ALA A 216 18.76 -2.78 2.01
C ALA A 216 17.85 -3.57 1.05
N MET A 217 18.12 -4.86 0.86
CA MET A 217 17.28 -5.77 0.06
C MET A 217 15.85 -5.84 0.58
N TYR A 218 15.66 -6.03 1.89
CA TYR A 218 14.32 -6.08 2.49
C TYR A 218 13.59 -4.73 2.42
N LEU A 219 14.33 -3.62 2.51
CA LEU A 219 13.76 -2.29 2.34
C LEU A 219 13.24 -2.09 0.92
N ALA A 220 14.07 -2.36 -0.09
CA ALA A 220 13.72 -2.26 -1.50
C ALA A 220 12.51 -3.14 -1.86
N THR A 221 12.57 -4.42 -1.50
CA THR A 221 11.48 -5.37 -1.79
C THR A 221 10.20 -5.07 -0.99
N SER A 222 10.30 -4.50 0.21
CA SER A 222 9.12 -4.05 0.97
C SER A 222 8.42 -2.87 0.30
N ILE A 223 9.17 -1.94 -0.31
CA ILE A 223 8.61 -0.81 -1.05
C ILE A 223 7.86 -1.32 -2.28
N VAL A 224 8.45 -2.26 -3.04
CA VAL A 224 7.77 -2.87 -4.20
C VAL A 224 6.48 -3.56 -3.78
N SER A 225 6.53 -4.43 -2.75
CA SER A 225 5.34 -5.16 -2.27
C SER A 225 4.22 -4.21 -1.84
N ALA A 226 4.56 -3.19 -1.04
CA ALA A 226 3.58 -2.27 -0.49
C ALA A 226 2.93 -1.40 -1.58
N GLY A 227 3.73 -0.85 -2.50
CA GLY A 227 3.23 0.00 -3.57
C GLY A 227 2.44 -0.77 -4.61
N SER A 228 2.87 -1.98 -4.97
CA SER A 228 2.17 -2.80 -5.97
C SER A 228 0.83 -3.32 -5.46
N ASP A 229 0.83 -4.00 -4.32
CA ASP A 229 -0.37 -4.73 -3.87
C ASP A 229 -1.47 -3.81 -3.36
N ASN A 230 -1.13 -2.79 -2.57
CA ASN A 230 -2.12 -1.85 -2.06
C ASN A 230 -2.78 -1.02 -3.18
N THR A 231 -2.00 -0.52 -4.13
CA THR A 231 -2.52 0.25 -5.27
C THR A 231 -3.40 -0.63 -6.16
N ARG A 232 -2.99 -1.88 -6.43
CA ARG A 232 -3.80 -2.86 -7.16
C ARG A 232 -5.15 -3.09 -6.48
N MET A 233 -5.18 -3.28 -5.16
CA MET A 233 -6.43 -3.50 -4.43
C MET A 233 -7.36 -2.28 -4.49
N ALA A 234 -6.82 -1.06 -4.43
CA ALA A 234 -7.59 0.16 -4.64
C ALA A 234 -8.18 0.22 -6.06
N MET A 235 -7.42 -0.17 -7.09
CA MET A 235 -7.92 -0.24 -8.46
C MET A 235 -8.98 -1.33 -8.65
N ASN A 236 -8.91 -2.45 -7.95
CA ASN A 236 -9.97 -3.45 -7.96
C ASN A 236 -11.27 -2.91 -7.33
N THR A 237 -11.15 -2.12 -6.26
CA THR A 237 -12.29 -1.40 -5.66
C THR A 237 -12.87 -0.36 -6.62
N PHE A 238 -12.02 0.33 -7.38
CA PHE A 238 -12.45 1.26 -8.41
C PHE A 238 -13.32 0.56 -9.47
N VAL A 239 -12.94 -0.61 -9.98
CA VAL A 239 -13.78 -1.37 -10.93
C VAL A 239 -15.12 -1.75 -10.30
N MET A 240 -15.13 -2.18 -9.04
CA MET A 240 -16.37 -2.47 -8.31
C MET A 240 -17.27 -1.22 -8.22
N ALA A 241 -16.71 -0.05 -7.94
CA ALA A 241 -17.44 1.21 -7.91
C ALA A 241 -17.96 1.57 -9.30
N ALA A 242 -17.14 1.41 -10.36
CA ALA A 242 -17.52 1.72 -11.74
C ALA A 242 -18.72 0.89 -12.22
N LEU A 243 -18.78 -0.38 -11.83
CA LEU A 243 -19.90 -1.27 -12.17
C LEU A 243 -21.20 -0.91 -11.43
N THR A 244 -21.12 -0.34 -10.24
CA THR A 244 -22.29 -0.11 -9.37
C THR A 244 -22.74 1.34 -9.30
N GLN A 245 -21.91 2.31 -9.74
CA GLN A 245 -22.11 3.75 -9.56
C GLN A 245 -22.07 4.51 -10.90
N SER A 246 -22.83 4.03 -11.89
CA SER A 246 -22.78 4.53 -13.26
C SER A 246 -22.99 6.06 -13.40
N ALA A 247 -23.90 6.66 -12.64
CA ALA A 247 -24.13 8.11 -12.63
C ALA A 247 -22.92 8.89 -12.14
N THR A 248 -22.24 8.42 -11.08
CA THR A 248 -21.01 9.02 -10.56
C THR A 248 -19.89 8.97 -11.60
N PHE A 249 -19.76 7.84 -12.29
CA PHE A 249 -18.73 7.67 -13.33
C PHE A 249 -19.03 8.47 -14.60
N ALA A 250 -20.30 8.66 -14.95
CA ALA A 250 -20.69 9.57 -16.03
C ALA A 250 -20.31 11.02 -15.71
N ARG A 251 -20.52 11.47 -14.47
CA ARG A 251 -20.09 12.79 -14.02
C ARG A 251 -18.57 12.95 -14.03
N ALA A 252 -17.83 11.93 -13.56
CA ALA A 252 -16.37 11.90 -13.60
C ALA A 252 -15.84 12.03 -15.03
N ARG A 253 -16.45 11.33 -15.98
CA ARG A 253 -16.12 11.44 -17.40
C ARG A 253 -16.39 12.84 -17.94
N ALA A 254 -17.55 13.42 -17.65
CA ALA A 254 -17.89 14.77 -18.10
C ALA A 254 -16.89 15.84 -17.60
N GLU A 255 -16.35 15.69 -16.39
CA GLU A 255 -15.27 16.56 -15.89
C GLU A 255 -13.99 16.42 -16.74
N ILE A 256 -13.61 15.19 -17.09
CA ILE A 256 -12.43 14.94 -17.92
C ILE A 256 -12.64 15.44 -19.35
N ASP A 257 -13.80 15.17 -19.95
CA ASP A 257 -14.14 15.62 -21.31
C ASP A 257 -14.11 17.15 -21.44
N ALA A 258 -14.58 17.86 -20.41
CA ALA A 258 -14.53 19.31 -20.37
C ALA A 258 -13.08 19.86 -20.37
N LEU A 259 -12.15 19.16 -19.78
CA LEU A 259 -10.74 19.56 -19.71
C LEU A 259 -9.90 19.03 -20.87
N CYS A 260 -10.08 17.78 -21.24
CA CYS A 260 -9.24 17.07 -22.20
C CYS A 260 -9.80 17.09 -23.63
N GLY A 261 -11.06 17.53 -23.79
CA GLY A 261 -11.79 17.42 -25.04
C GLY A 261 -12.26 15.98 -25.34
N ASP A 262 -13.21 15.83 -26.23
CA ASP A 262 -13.70 14.52 -26.66
C ASP A 262 -12.61 13.82 -27.50
N ALA A 263 -11.98 12.81 -26.92
CA ALA A 263 -10.90 12.02 -27.49
C ALA A 263 -9.68 12.82 -28.02
N GLN A 264 -9.46 14.06 -27.57
CA GLN A 264 -8.37 14.88 -28.10
C GLN A 264 -7.02 14.59 -27.40
N ARG A 265 -7.02 14.39 -26.10
CA ARG A 265 -5.81 14.00 -25.35
C ARG A 265 -6.15 13.19 -24.11
N LEU A 266 -5.21 12.37 -23.67
CA LEU A 266 -5.34 11.69 -22.39
C LEU A 266 -5.14 12.65 -21.22
N PRO A 267 -5.78 12.39 -20.06
CA PRO A 267 -5.43 13.04 -18.81
C PRO A 267 -3.96 12.83 -18.45
N MET A 268 -3.34 13.84 -17.86
CA MET A 268 -1.95 13.83 -17.38
C MET A 268 -1.90 14.13 -15.89
N LEU A 269 -0.79 13.83 -15.24
CA LEU A 269 -0.60 14.18 -13.81
C LEU A 269 -0.68 15.68 -13.56
N ALA A 270 -0.28 16.51 -14.52
CA ALA A 270 -0.41 17.96 -14.47
C ALA A 270 -1.86 18.43 -14.35
N ASP A 271 -2.82 17.64 -14.79
CA ASP A 271 -4.26 17.95 -14.76
C ASP A 271 -4.89 17.71 -13.37
N MET A 272 -4.16 17.12 -12.41
CA MET A 272 -4.71 16.73 -11.10
C MET A 272 -5.42 17.88 -10.38
N HIS A 273 -4.89 19.10 -10.44
CA HIS A 273 -5.50 20.28 -9.81
C HIS A 273 -6.78 20.76 -10.52
N SER A 274 -6.96 20.38 -11.78
CA SER A 274 -8.10 20.77 -12.62
C SER A 274 -9.20 19.70 -12.66
N LEU A 275 -9.00 18.55 -12.00
CA LEU A 275 -9.93 17.42 -11.95
C LEU A 275 -10.31 17.07 -10.50
N PRO A 276 -10.95 18.01 -9.75
CA PRO A 276 -11.26 17.81 -8.33
C PRO A 276 -12.22 16.66 -8.08
N PHE A 277 -13.16 16.38 -8.99
CA PHE A 277 -14.08 15.26 -8.84
C PHE A 277 -13.36 13.90 -8.96
N ILE A 278 -12.42 13.79 -9.88
CA ILE A 278 -11.54 12.60 -9.98
C ILE A 278 -10.69 12.43 -8.71
N CYS A 279 -10.12 13.51 -8.17
CA CYS A 279 -9.41 13.46 -6.89
C CYS A 279 -10.33 12.99 -5.74
N GLY A 280 -11.56 13.50 -5.72
CA GLY A 280 -12.61 13.05 -4.79
C GLY A 280 -12.96 11.57 -4.98
N LEU A 281 -13.05 11.10 -6.22
CA LEU A 281 -13.31 9.69 -6.55
C LEU A 281 -12.21 8.78 -6.03
N VAL A 282 -10.93 9.14 -6.17
CA VAL A 282 -9.79 8.38 -5.60
C VAL A 282 -9.92 8.25 -4.08
N LYS A 283 -10.22 9.36 -3.39
CA LYS A 283 -10.41 9.34 -1.93
C LYS A 283 -11.60 8.48 -1.53
N GLU A 284 -12.70 8.56 -2.29
CA GLU A 284 -13.92 7.80 -2.00
C GLU A 284 -13.74 6.29 -2.23
N VAL A 285 -13.00 5.88 -3.23
CA VAL A 285 -12.59 4.48 -3.44
C VAL A 285 -11.88 3.94 -2.21
N LEU A 286 -10.90 4.70 -1.70
CA LEU A 286 -10.11 4.30 -0.53
C LEU A 286 -10.95 4.29 0.76
N ARG A 287 -11.90 5.22 0.93
CA ARG A 287 -12.82 5.26 2.06
C ARG A 287 -13.81 4.10 2.04
N TRP A 288 -14.47 3.91 0.88
CA TRP A 288 -15.60 2.97 0.75
C TRP A 288 -15.22 1.51 0.98
N ARG A 289 -14.02 1.14 0.53
CA ARG A 289 -13.42 -0.19 0.76
C ARG A 289 -11.94 -0.03 1.08
N PRO A 290 -11.60 0.17 2.35
CA PRO A 290 -10.22 0.34 2.76
C PRO A 290 -9.36 -0.86 2.38
N VAL A 291 -8.24 -0.61 1.73
CA VAL A 291 -7.25 -1.63 1.37
C VAL A 291 -6.65 -2.28 2.62
N VAL A 292 -6.43 -1.48 3.67
CA VAL A 292 -5.93 -1.92 4.97
C VAL A 292 -7.01 -1.66 6.03
N PRO A 293 -7.92 -2.63 6.29
CA PRO A 293 -9.01 -2.45 7.25
C PRO A 293 -8.53 -2.16 8.66
N PHE A 294 -7.46 -2.84 9.10
CA PHE A 294 -6.80 -2.63 10.39
C PHE A 294 -5.32 -2.33 10.15
N VAL A 295 -4.89 -1.14 10.60
CA VAL A 295 -3.47 -0.76 10.53
C VAL A 295 -2.65 -1.64 11.47
N PRO A 296 -1.44 -2.07 11.08
CA PRO A 296 -0.56 -2.83 11.97
C PRO A 296 -0.42 -2.16 13.35
N PRO A 297 -0.48 -2.92 14.46
CA PRO A 297 -0.58 -2.36 15.80
C PRO A 297 0.55 -1.39 16.15
N HIS A 298 0.19 -0.35 16.88
CA HIS A 298 1.10 0.62 17.48
C HIS A 298 1.25 0.29 18.96
N ARG A 299 2.46 -0.06 19.42
CA ARG A 299 2.72 -0.38 20.81
C ARG A 299 3.01 0.85 21.62
N LEU A 300 2.32 0.95 22.77
CA LEU A 300 2.54 1.96 23.79
C LEU A 300 3.83 1.66 24.56
N VAL A 301 4.75 2.64 24.65
CA VAL A 301 6.06 2.47 25.30
C VAL A 301 6.07 2.84 26.78
N GLN A 302 5.10 3.60 27.26
CA GLN A 302 4.90 3.97 28.67
C GLN A 302 3.41 4.18 28.95
N ASP A 303 3.01 4.14 30.21
CA ASP A 303 1.60 4.31 30.60
C ASP A 303 1.02 5.61 30.07
N LEU A 304 -0.24 5.56 29.64
CA LEU A 304 -0.98 6.67 29.06
C LEU A 304 -2.35 6.81 29.72
N GLU A 305 -2.65 8.02 30.18
CA GLU A 305 -4.01 8.40 30.55
C GLU A 305 -4.68 9.19 29.43
N PHE A 306 -5.90 8.80 29.08
CA PHE A 306 -6.69 9.47 28.05
C PHE A 306 -8.20 9.30 28.33
N GLU A 307 -8.91 10.42 28.48
CA GLU A 307 -10.37 10.47 28.69
C GLU A 307 -10.86 9.57 29.84
N GLY A 308 -10.14 9.55 30.96
CA GLY A 308 -10.48 8.76 32.14
C GLY A 308 -10.11 7.28 32.06
N TYR A 309 -9.47 6.84 30.97
CA TYR A 309 -8.92 5.49 30.83
C TYR A 309 -7.42 5.50 31.06
N THR A 310 -6.92 4.47 31.74
CA THR A 310 -5.47 4.22 31.91
C THR A 310 -5.06 3.05 31.02
N PHE A 311 -4.10 3.28 30.13
CA PHE A 311 -3.52 2.27 29.27
C PHE A 311 -2.09 1.97 29.76
N PRO A 312 -1.80 0.74 30.22
CA PRO A 312 -0.43 0.38 30.62
C PRO A 312 0.49 0.28 29.40
N ALA A 313 1.79 0.51 29.66
CA ALA A 313 2.83 0.23 28.68
C ALA A 313 2.69 -1.19 28.12
N GLY A 314 2.95 -1.36 26.83
CA GLY A 314 2.74 -2.63 26.13
C GLY A 314 1.33 -2.82 25.55
N THR A 315 0.39 -1.90 25.81
CA THR A 315 -0.91 -1.85 25.10
C THR A 315 -0.67 -1.64 23.61
N ASP A 316 -1.37 -2.42 22.78
CA ASP A 316 -1.31 -2.32 21.32
C ASP A 316 -2.53 -1.55 20.79
N PHE A 317 -2.33 -0.35 20.23
CA PHE A 317 -3.38 0.43 19.57
C PHE A 317 -3.50 0.04 18.10
N VAL A 318 -4.72 -0.24 17.65
CA VAL A 318 -5.06 -0.65 16.28
C VAL A 318 -6.03 0.34 15.67
N ILE A 319 -5.62 1.06 14.63
CA ILE A 319 -6.51 1.96 13.90
C ILE A 319 -7.46 1.12 13.04
N ASN A 320 -8.77 1.32 13.22
CA ASN A 320 -9.82 0.67 12.45
C ASN A 320 -10.27 1.57 11.29
N ASN A 321 -9.63 1.41 10.14
CA ASN A 321 -9.92 2.19 8.95
C ASN A 321 -11.36 1.99 8.44
N MET A 322 -11.93 0.80 8.64
CA MET A 322 -13.34 0.54 8.30
C MET A 322 -14.29 1.42 9.12
N ALA A 323 -14.15 1.41 10.45
CA ALA A 323 -15.00 2.19 11.32
C ALA A 323 -14.84 3.70 11.08
N ILE A 324 -13.59 4.18 10.95
CA ILE A 324 -13.31 5.59 10.66
C ILE A 324 -13.91 6.00 9.31
N GLY A 325 -13.85 5.12 8.31
CA GLY A 325 -14.48 5.36 7.01
C GLY A 325 -16.00 5.53 7.06
N LEU A 326 -16.64 5.02 8.12
CA LEU A 326 -18.09 5.17 8.37
C LEU A 326 -18.45 6.43 9.20
N GLU A 327 -17.46 7.17 9.70
CA GLU A 327 -17.69 8.44 10.43
C GLU A 327 -17.96 9.61 9.47
N CYS A 328 -18.94 9.49 8.60
CA CYS A 328 -19.34 10.54 7.67
C CYS A 328 -20.84 10.48 7.39
N GLU A 329 -21.39 11.53 6.83
CA GLU A 329 -22.78 11.55 6.35
C GLU A 329 -22.97 10.50 5.24
N ALA A 330 -24.09 9.77 5.29
CA ALA A 330 -24.42 8.69 4.35
C ALA A 330 -23.25 7.73 4.07
N PRO A 331 -22.76 7.02 5.11
CA PRO A 331 -21.50 6.27 5.05
C PRO A 331 -21.50 5.10 4.07
N THR A 332 -22.68 4.56 3.76
CA THR A 332 -22.86 3.45 2.81
C THR A 332 -22.88 3.91 1.34
N GLU A 333 -23.12 5.20 1.11
CA GLU A 333 -23.17 5.77 -0.23
C GLU A 333 -21.76 6.08 -0.75
N PHE A 334 -21.56 5.83 -2.04
CA PHE A 334 -20.34 6.21 -2.75
C PHE A 334 -20.49 7.63 -3.29
N ARG A 335 -19.91 8.62 -2.62
CA ARG A 335 -20.10 10.06 -2.89
C ARG A 335 -18.77 10.80 -2.97
N PRO A 336 -18.14 10.93 -4.14
CA PRO A 336 -16.92 11.73 -4.33
C PRO A 336 -17.06 13.18 -3.90
N GLU A 337 -18.29 13.75 -3.99
CA GLU A 337 -18.61 15.13 -3.62
C GLU A 337 -18.26 15.48 -2.18
N ARG A 338 -18.24 14.51 -1.27
CA ARG A 338 -17.84 14.74 0.12
C ARG A 338 -16.42 15.26 0.30
N TRP A 339 -15.60 15.11 -0.74
CA TRP A 339 -14.20 15.53 -0.78
C TRP A 339 -13.97 16.85 -1.51
N MET A 340 -15.05 17.51 -1.98
CA MET A 340 -15.00 18.72 -2.80
C MET A 340 -15.30 20.00 -2.03
N THR A 341 -15.36 19.96 -0.68
CA THR A 341 -15.55 21.13 0.17
C THR A 341 -14.29 21.99 0.20
N ASP A 342 -14.48 23.33 0.34
CA ASP A 342 -13.39 24.30 0.37
C ASP A 342 -12.27 23.89 1.33
N GLY A 343 -11.03 23.90 0.84
CA GLY A 343 -9.84 23.48 1.58
C GLY A 343 -9.54 21.97 1.60
N MET A 344 -10.47 21.09 1.20
CA MET A 344 -10.21 19.65 1.10
C MET A 344 -9.63 19.21 -0.23
N GLN A 345 -9.70 20.04 -1.26
CA GLN A 345 -9.17 19.74 -2.61
C GLN A 345 -7.65 19.53 -2.61
N GLU A 346 -6.94 20.24 -1.75
CA GLU A 346 -5.48 20.18 -1.62
C GLU A 346 -5.00 19.35 -0.43
N SER A 347 -5.90 18.84 0.43
CA SER A 347 -5.44 18.03 1.55
C SER A 347 -4.75 16.80 1.02
N ALA A 348 -3.45 16.79 1.16
CA ALA A 348 -2.63 15.67 0.78
C ALA A 348 -3.17 14.41 1.47
N LEU A 349 -3.14 13.28 0.78
CA LEU A 349 -3.59 12.00 1.34
C LEU A 349 -2.86 11.59 2.64
N HIS A 350 -1.79 12.29 3.05
CA HIS A 350 -1.07 12.02 4.30
C HIS A 350 -1.92 12.26 5.56
N GLU A 351 -2.90 13.16 5.51
CA GLU A 351 -3.87 13.36 6.60
C GLU A 351 -5.07 12.41 6.50
N PHE A 352 -5.10 11.63 5.44
CA PHE A 352 -6.14 10.67 5.20
C PHE A 352 -5.82 9.39 5.98
N TRP A 353 -6.63 9.05 6.97
CA TRP A 353 -6.39 7.95 7.91
C TRP A 353 -6.10 6.59 7.29
N GLN A 354 -6.46 6.38 6.02
CA GLN A 354 -6.16 5.15 5.27
C GLN A 354 -4.65 4.90 5.10
N PHE A 355 -3.84 5.96 5.20
CA PHE A 355 -2.38 5.88 5.18
C PHE A 355 -1.75 5.72 6.56
N GLY A 356 -2.55 5.43 7.59
CA GLY A 356 -2.09 5.35 8.97
C GLY A 356 -1.89 6.73 9.60
N ALA A 357 -1.21 6.79 10.73
CA ALA A 357 -1.07 8.00 11.51
C ALA A 357 0.30 8.10 12.23
N GLY A 358 0.61 9.29 12.71
CA GLY A 358 1.77 9.56 13.55
C GLY A 358 3.10 9.30 12.85
N ARG A 359 4.10 8.85 13.60
CA ARG A 359 5.45 8.60 13.09
C ARG A 359 5.54 7.47 12.05
N ARG A 360 4.52 6.60 12.01
CA ARG A 360 4.44 5.44 11.11
C ARG A 360 3.51 5.66 9.91
N VAL A 361 3.05 6.91 9.67
CA VAL A 361 2.26 7.26 8.48
C VAL A 361 2.95 6.79 7.20
N CYS A 362 2.19 6.36 6.20
CA CYS A 362 2.73 5.88 4.93
C CYS A 362 3.63 6.95 4.28
N VAL A 363 4.86 6.60 3.90
CA VAL A 363 5.75 7.52 3.18
C VAL A 363 5.36 7.69 1.71
N GLY A 364 4.71 6.66 1.14
CA GLY A 364 4.34 6.59 -0.27
C GLY A 364 3.02 7.26 -0.63
N TYR A 365 2.37 8.00 0.28
CA TYR A 365 1.03 8.54 0.04
C TYR A 365 0.94 9.45 -1.20
N LYS A 366 1.97 10.25 -1.47
CA LYS A 366 2.00 11.13 -2.67
C LYS A 366 2.15 10.31 -3.95
N LEU A 367 3.02 9.32 -3.93
CA LEU A 367 3.23 8.41 -5.05
C LEU A 367 1.95 7.63 -5.35
N ALA A 368 1.28 7.10 -4.32
CA ALA A 368 0.01 6.41 -4.45
C ALA A 368 -1.11 7.32 -5.00
N GLN A 369 -1.13 8.59 -4.57
CA GLN A 369 -2.08 9.58 -5.10
C GLN A 369 -1.90 9.78 -6.60
N GLN A 370 -0.66 9.98 -7.05
CA GLN A 370 -0.36 10.16 -8.48
C GLN A 370 -0.71 8.90 -9.27
N GLU A 371 -0.32 7.74 -8.77
CA GLU A 371 -0.53 6.46 -9.44
C GLU A 371 -2.01 6.11 -9.60
N LEU A 372 -2.82 6.29 -8.54
CA LEU A 372 -4.25 6.08 -8.59
C LEU A 372 -4.96 7.12 -9.46
N PHE A 373 -4.58 8.40 -9.33
CA PHE A 373 -5.17 9.46 -10.13
C PHE A 373 -4.98 9.22 -11.63
N ILE A 374 -3.74 8.97 -12.08
CA ILE A 374 -3.47 8.82 -13.51
C ILE A 374 -4.12 7.55 -14.09
N ALA A 375 -4.13 6.44 -13.36
CA ALA A 375 -4.77 5.22 -13.81
C ALA A 375 -6.29 5.36 -13.86
N MET A 376 -6.91 5.85 -12.77
CA MET A 376 -8.36 5.96 -12.68
C MET A 376 -8.93 7.01 -13.65
N SER A 377 -8.29 8.18 -13.79
CA SER A 377 -8.72 9.20 -14.74
C SER A 377 -8.70 8.70 -16.18
N ARG A 378 -7.61 8.01 -16.57
CA ARG A 378 -7.49 7.42 -17.93
C ARG A 378 -8.47 6.29 -18.17
N LEU A 379 -8.69 5.42 -17.18
CA LEU A 379 -9.69 4.35 -17.29
C LEU A 379 -11.11 4.90 -17.37
N VAL A 380 -11.46 5.94 -16.61
CA VAL A 380 -12.76 6.63 -16.74
C VAL A 380 -12.92 7.26 -18.12
N TYR A 381 -11.87 7.90 -18.63
CA TYR A 381 -11.90 8.58 -19.92
C TYR A 381 -12.07 7.62 -21.11
N CYS A 382 -11.35 6.48 -21.08
CA CYS A 382 -11.26 5.59 -22.23
C CYS A 382 -12.29 4.45 -22.22
N PHE A 383 -12.88 4.07 -21.06
CA PHE A 383 -13.68 2.85 -20.97
C PHE A 383 -15.00 3.04 -20.23
N TYR A 384 -16.02 2.31 -20.68
CA TYR A 384 -17.25 2.07 -19.94
C TYR A 384 -17.16 0.71 -19.25
N PHE A 385 -17.59 0.66 -17.98
CA PHE A 385 -17.60 -0.56 -17.17
C PHE A 385 -19.03 -1.10 -17.12
N ILE A 386 -19.24 -2.29 -17.66
CA ILE A 386 -20.54 -2.96 -17.66
C ILE A 386 -20.41 -4.40 -17.19
N GLU A 387 -21.43 -4.88 -16.47
CA GLU A 387 -21.52 -6.28 -16.08
C GLU A 387 -22.07 -7.08 -17.27
N VAL A 388 -21.34 -8.11 -17.71
CA VAL A 388 -21.81 -9.03 -18.74
C VAL A 388 -22.27 -10.32 -18.08
N CYS A 389 -23.57 -10.58 -18.10
CA CYS A 389 -24.13 -11.86 -17.70
C CYS A 389 -23.86 -12.89 -18.81
N LEU A 390 -22.95 -13.81 -18.57
CA LEU A 390 -22.85 -15.03 -19.36
C LEU A 390 -23.89 -16.03 -18.85
N PHE A 391 -24.64 -16.65 -19.77
CA PHE A 391 -25.66 -17.67 -19.49
C PHE A 391 -25.09 -18.99 -18.92
N SER A 392 -24.09 -18.95 -18.09
CA SER A 392 -23.58 -20.10 -17.34
C SER A 392 -23.31 -19.68 -15.90
N SER A 393 -23.45 -20.61 -14.99
CA SER A 393 -23.49 -20.48 -13.54
C SER A 393 -22.30 -19.78 -12.85
N ALA A 394 -21.41 -19.12 -13.57
CA ALA A 394 -20.35 -18.26 -13.09
C ALA A 394 -20.62 -16.82 -13.58
N ARG A 395 -20.92 -15.92 -12.64
CA ARG A 395 -20.92 -14.46 -12.90
C ARG A 395 -19.47 -14.02 -13.10
N LEU A 396 -19.06 -13.97 -14.35
CA LEU A 396 -17.79 -13.35 -14.73
C LEU A 396 -18.06 -11.90 -15.09
N CYS A 397 -17.45 -10.94 -14.37
CA CYS A 397 -17.36 -9.55 -14.83
C CYS A 397 -16.51 -9.53 -16.11
N ARG A 398 -17.13 -9.35 -17.27
CA ARG A 398 -16.42 -8.95 -18.49
C ARG A 398 -16.57 -7.44 -18.65
N LEU A 399 -15.43 -6.78 -18.81
CA LEU A 399 -15.38 -5.41 -19.29
C LEU A 399 -15.66 -5.45 -20.80
N MET A 400 -16.71 -4.75 -21.26
CA MET A 400 -16.80 -4.38 -22.68
C MET A 400 -16.18 -3.00 -22.85
N VAL A 401 -15.28 -2.93 -23.79
CA VAL A 401 -14.68 -1.70 -24.29
C VAL A 401 -15.59 -1.22 -25.42
N CYS A 402 -16.19 -0.05 -25.29
CA CYS A 402 -16.87 0.64 -26.37
C CYS A 402 -16.05 1.82 -26.83
#